data_01f017c9f715173ba171468bdb8c51a2
#
_entry.id   01f017c9f715173ba171468bdb8c51a2
#
_cell.length_a   1.000
_cell.length_b   1.000
_cell.length_c   1.000
_cell.angle_alpha   90.00
_cell.angle_beta   90.00
_cell.angle_gamma   90.00
#
_symmetry.space_group_name_H-M   'P 1'
#
loop_
_entity.id
_entity.type
_entity.pdbx_description
1 polymer ?
#
loop_
_entity_poly.entity_id
_entity_poly.type
_entity_poly.pdbx_seq_one_letter_code
_entity_poly.pdbx_strand_id
1 'polypeptide(L)'
;MHLSLNYWTVSLFLWIFEKTDNTNIHNNFELVKMYIDELLGKEEFIKSLDYDVDYDDLKSYLAELAEKILNSDNYSLTEFELVNFTESYREHNLKFTIETWKLIPYLLENGIVHKIDEKYSIRLKGVFEFLLALRMCENEDLKKRVLEDKHAFLSFGNELEYYAGFKKNDFETIQTVFESAKSILEPLVSKPDYYLIDERLANKVSITEQDVHCTGSLIGRLNMATDDEDQYELLGVPNTCIDETKLTTKKYYKNIPINSANVESILFILSRIYRNSNVCNNKNLAKEMLDYILTGTCNLGFLIVEEAKDFEKSGEDNAEQWVKIVSNFIPIILEAFIYDAISQKNLSEVFKRKLEELTSNPSNNQLRIFLLTFILVDLDFRANSSYVDKALKIIDNKILRYAILNKNILLAIKYSENKDIKNILEDQRKGLLQEFSDLSKVNKEVSCKIIEKQNKDSHFRGVRNSDYK
;
A
#
# COMPACT_ATOMS: atom_id res chain seq x y z
N MET A 1 10.60 2.95 4.86
CA MET A 1 10.57 2.63 3.44
C MET A 1 9.26 1.91 3.18
N HIS A 2 8.42 2.45 2.28
CA HIS A 2 7.08 1.90 2.01
C HIS A 2 7.08 1.23 0.64
N LEU A 3 7.81 0.12 0.56
CA LEU A 3 7.80 -0.75 -0.60
C LEU A 3 6.91 -1.94 -0.26
N SER A 4 6.08 -2.36 -1.20
CA SER A 4 5.36 -3.62 -1.06
C SER A 4 6.39 -4.74 -0.86
N LEU A 5 6.24 -5.52 0.22
CA LEU A 5 7.17 -6.59 0.57
C LEU A 5 6.87 -7.84 -0.28
N ASN A 6 6.95 -7.72 -1.61
CA ASN A 6 6.96 -8.87 -2.48
C ASN A 6 8.40 -9.21 -2.92
N TYR A 7 8.60 -10.45 -3.35
CA TYR A 7 9.93 -10.95 -3.75
C TYR A 7 10.59 -10.08 -4.83
N TRP A 8 9.82 -9.60 -5.80
CA TRP A 8 10.30 -8.75 -6.89
C TRP A 8 10.80 -7.40 -6.37
N THR A 9 10.02 -6.72 -5.56
CA THR A 9 10.37 -5.42 -4.97
C THR A 9 11.62 -5.52 -4.11
N VAL A 10 11.74 -6.58 -3.30
CA VAL A 10 12.92 -6.84 -2.47
C VAL A 10 14.15 -7.11 -3.34
N SER A 11 14.00 -7.92 -4.39
CA SER A 11 15.10 -8.23 -5.31
C SER A 11 15.59 -6.99 -6.07
N LEU A 12 14.68 -6.16 -6.57
CA LEU A 12 15.02 -4.87 -7.20
C LEU A 12 15.74 -3.94 -6.22
N PHE A 13 15.21 -3.85 -5.00
CA PHE A 13 15.80 -3.01 -3.97
C PHE A 13 17.23 -3.45 -3.63
N LEU A 14 17.44 -4.75 -3.42
CA LEU A 14 18.76 -5.29 -3.16
C LEU A 14 19.72 -5.04 -4.33
N TRP A 15 19.25 -5.23 -5.55
CA TRP A 15 20.06 -4.98 -6.75
C TRP A 15 20.44 -3.50 -6.88
N ILE A 16 19.52 -2.55 -6.63
CA ILE A 16 19.82 -1.11 -6.62
C ILE A 16 20.78 -0.79 -5.47
N PHE A 17 20.54 -1.36 -4.28
CA PHE A 17 21.40 -1.14 -3.11
C PHE A 17 22.85 -1.57 -3.36
N GLU A 18 23.07 -2.68 -4.08
CA GLU A 18 24.40 -3.14 -4.48
C GLU A 18 25.08 -2.22 -5.51
N LYS A 19 24.30 -1.47 -6.28
CA LYS A 19 24.80 -0.61 -7.37
C LYS A 19 24.96 0.85 -6.99
N THR A 20 24.19 1.33 -6.03
CA THR A 20 24.15 2.74 -5.64
C THR A 20 24.32 2.89 -4.13
N ASP A 21 25.15 3.85 -3.69
CA ASP A 21 25.27 4.21 -2.26
C ASP A 21 24.06 5.00 -1.75
N ASN A 22 23.10 5.34 -2.60
CA ASN A 22 21.97 6.20 -2.27
C ASN A 22 20.66 5.41 -2.18
N THR A 23 20.17 5.23 -0.96
CA THR A 23 18.99 4.42 -0.64
C THR A 23 17.73 5.22 -0.27
N ASN A 24 17.62 6.46 -0.70
CA ASN A 24 16.44 7.28 -0.44
C ASN A 24 15.26 6.94 -1.39
N ILE A 25 14.86 5.67 -1.43
CA ILE A 25 13.70 5.20 -2.16
C ILE A 25 12.49 5.27 -1.22
N HIS A 26 11.45 5.98 -1.64
CA HIS A 26 10.27 6.21 -0.80
C HIS A 26 9.02 5.45 -1.26
N ASN A 27 8.98 5.02 -2.53
CA ASN A 27 7.81 4.35 -3.11
C ASN A 27 8.18 3.48 -4.32
N ASN A 28 7.22 2.68 -4.81
CA ASN A 28 7.42 1.78 -5.94
C ASN A 28 7.79 2.51 -7.23
N PHE A 29 7.23 3.70 -7.48
CA PHE A 29 7.56 4.52 -8.64
C PHE A 29 9.06 4.87 -8.66
N GLU A 30 9.60 5.36 -7.55
CA GLU A 30 11.03 5.70 -7.44
C GLU A 30 11.91 4.46 -7.61
N LEU A 31 11.51 3.32 -7.03
CA LEU A 31 12.23 2.06 -7.16
C LEU A 31 12.31 1.61 -8.63
N VAL A 32 11.18 1.55 -9.33
CA VAL A 32 11.13 1.11 -10.73
C VAL A 32 11.86 2.11 -11.63
N LYS A 33 11.70 3.40 -11.36
CA LYS A 33 12.42 4.45 -12.07
C LYS A 33 13.94 4.27 -11.93
N MET A 34 14.45 4.11 -10.71
CA MET A 34 15.88 3.89 -10.47
C MET A 34 16.39 2.61 -11.14
N TYR A 35 15.57 1.54 -11.09
CA TYR A 35 15.91 0.30 -11.79
C TYR A 35 16.06 0.51 -13.29
N ILE A 36 15.13 1.19 -13.93
CA ILE A 36 15.17 1.46 -15.37
C ILE A 36 16.32 2.42 -15.69
N ASP A 37 16.51 3.47 -14.88
CA ASP A 37 17.58 4.43 -15.06
C ASP A 37 18.96 3.73 -14.95
N GLU A 38 19.14 2.80 -14.00
CA GLU A 38 20.37 2.03 -13.86
C GLU A 38 20.52 0.99 -14.96
N LEU A 39 19.44 0.32 -15.37
CA LEU A 39 19.47 -0.69 -16.42
C LEU A 39 19.82 -0.09 -17.79
N LEU A 40 19.29 1.08 -18.10
CA LEU A 40 19.48 1.78 -19.37
C LEU A 40 20.61 2.81 -19.31
N GLY A 41 20.95 3.30 -18.13
CA GLY A 41 21.92 4.40 -17.93
C GLY A 41 23.38 3.94 -17.81
N LYS A 42 23.69 2.63 -17.87
CA LYS A 42 25.06 2.16 -17.77
C LYS A 42 25.90 2.69 -18.94
N GLU A 43 26.96 3.42 -18.61
CA GLU A 43 27.95 3.89 -19.59
C GLU A 43 28.49 2.75 -20.47
N GLU A 44 28.57 1.54 -19.94
CA GLU A 44 28.97 0.34 -20.69
C GLU A 44 27.94 -0.02 -21.76
N PHE A 45 26.66 0.30 -21.55
CA PHE A 45 25.58 0.07 -22.47
C PHE A 45 25.69 0.93 -23.73
N ILE A 46 25.77 2.25 -23.56
CA ILE A 46 25.91 3.19 -24.68
C ILE A 46 27.20 2.87 -25.47
N LYS A 47 28.29 2.53 -24.76
CA LYS A 47 29.56 2.13 -25.38
C LYS A 47 29.49 0.78 -26.12
N SER A 48 28.65 -0.16 -25.66
CA SER A 48 28.51 -1.50 -26.30
C SER A 48 27.75 -1.46 -27.63
N LEU A 49 26.89 -0.46 -27.82
CA LEU A 49 26.12 -0.28 -29.04
C LEU A 49 26.86 0.51 -30.13
N ASP A 50 28.02 1.14 -29.79
CA ASP A 50 28.81 1.95 -30.75
C ASP A 50 28.04 3.11 -31.39
N TYR A 51 26.98 3.65 -30.68
CA TYR A 51 26.13 4.72 -31.15
C TYR A 51 25.96 5.81 -30.09
N ASP A 52 25.88 7.06 -30.56
CA ASP A 52 25.44 8.23 -29.76
C ASP A 52 23.89 8.22 -29.61
N VAL A 53 23.34 7.21 -28.91
CA VAL A 53 21.91 7.19 -28.63
C VAL A 53 21.68 7.83 -27.28
N ASP A 54 20.77 8.80 -27.27
CA ASP A 54 20.33 9.43 -26.04
C ASP A 54 19.50 8.40 -25.23
N TYR A 55 19.78 8.38 -23.95
CA TYR A 55 19.04 7.59 -22.95
C TYR A 55 17.52 7.83 -23.05
N ASP A 56 17.09 9.07 -23.24
CA ASP A 56 15.67 9.42 -23.35
C ASP A 56 15.04 8.89 -24.65
N ASP A 57 15.79 8.85 -25.77
CA ASP A 57 15.32 8.27 -27.02
C ASP A 57 15.04 6.76 -26.88
N LEU A 58 15.89 6.03 -26.13
CA LEU A 58 15.67 4.61 -25.85
C LEU A 58 14.46 4.39 -24.94
N LYS A 59 14.25 5.23 -23.93
CA LYS A 59 13.06 5.17 -23.07
C LYS A 59 11.78 5.43 -23.86
N SER A 60 11.78 6.40 -24.76
CA SER A 60 10.64 6.69 -25.63
C SER A 60 10.35 5.53 -26.60
N TYR A 61 11.39 4.90 -27.18
CA TYR A 61 11.23 3.66 -27.94
C TYR A 61 10.56 2.55 -27.13
N LEU A 62 11.05 2.30 -25.91
CA LEU A 62 10.50 1.27 -25.03
C LEU A 62 9.07 1.59 -24.59
N ALA A 63 8.74 2.86 -24.36
CA ALA A 63 7.38 3.30 -24.03
C ALA A 63 6.41 3.04 -25.20
N GLU A 64 6.84 3.32 -26.45
CA GLU A 64 6.05 3.04 -27.65
C GLU A 64 5.94 1.53 -27.92
N LEU A 65 7.00 0.75 -27.67
CA LEU A 65 6.98 -0.70 -27.70
C LEU A 65 5.98 -1.28 -26.69
N ALA A 66 5.92 -0.72 -25.47
CA ALA A 66 4.96 -1.13 -24.45
C ALA A 66 3.51 -0.87 -24.92
N GLU A 67 3.23 0.27 -25.58
CA GLU A 67 1.91 0.55 -26.17
C GLU A 67 1.60 -0.43 -27.31
N LYS A 68 2.57 -0.76 -28.16
CA LYS A 68 2.41 -1.76 -29.22
C LYS A 68 2.06 -3.14 -28.64
N ILE A 69 2.76 -3.55 -27.58
CA ILE A 69 2.49 -4.81 -26.86
C ILE A 69 1.11 -4.77 -26.18
N LEU A 70 0.71 -3.65 -25.56
CA LEU A 70 -0.63 -3.48 -24.98
C LEU A 70 -1.75 -3.72 -26.01
N ASN A 71 -1.52 -3.29 -27.24
CA ASN A 71 -2.50 -3.39 -28.33
C ASN A 71 -2.39 -4.70 -29.13
N SER A 72 -1.49 -5.61 -28.76
CA SER A 72 -1.31 -6.91 -29.41
C SER A 72 -2.08 -8.03 -28.69
N ASP A 73 -2.31 -9.13 -29.39
CA ASP A 73 -2.89 -10.32 -28.79
C ASP A 73 -1.93 -10.93 -27.75
N ASN A 74 -2.48 -11.27 -26.58
CA ASN A 74 -1.73 -11.89 -25.48
C ASN A 74 -0.50 -11.10 -24.98
N TYR A 75 -0.46 -9.76 -25.17
CA TYR A 75 0.65 -8.89 -24.76
C TYR A 75 2.03 -9.39 -25.21
N SER A 76 2.11 -9.82 -26.44
CA SER A 76 3.34 -10.32 -27.03
C SER A 76 3.37 -10.06 -28.53
N LEU A 77 4.57 -9.93 -29.11
CA LEU A 77 4.80 -9.75 -30.54
C LEU A 77 5.56 -10.94 -31.10
N THR A 78 5.28 -11.31 -32.32
CA THR A 78 6.14 -12.19 -33.10
C THR A 78 7.45 -11.47 -33.45
N GLU A 79 8.49 -12.20 -33.84
CA GLU A 79 9.75 -11.60 -34.30
C GLU A 79 9.52 -10.64 -35.46
N PHE A 80 8.69 -11.04 -36.42
CA PHE A 80 8.34 -10.21 -37.58
C PHE A 80 7.66 -8.87 -37.13
N GLU A 81 6.73 -8.93 -36.18
CA GLU A 81 6.05 -7.74 -35.69
C GLU A 81 7.00 -6.82 -34.92
N LEU A 82 7.91 -7.38 -34.12
CA LEU A 82 8.90 -6.62 -33.37
C LEU A 82 9.90 -5.95 -34.31
N VAL A 83 10.43 -6.67 -35.31
CA VAL A 83 11.35 -6.12 -36.32
C VAL A 83 10.67 -5.00 -37.10
N ASN A 84 9.47 -5.23 -37.61
CA ASN A 84 8.72 -4.21 -38.36
C ASN A 84 8.42 -2.97 -37.53
N PHE A 85 8.05 -3.16 -36.27
CA PHE A 85 7.84 -2.06 -35.34
C PHE A 85 9.13 -1.24 -35.16
N THR A 86 10.25 -1.90 -34.94
CA THR A 86 11.55 -1.24 -34.72
C THR A 86 12.00 -0.47 -35.95
N GLU A 87 11.87 -1.05 -37.14
CA GLU A 87 12.23 -0.35 -38.39
C GLU A 87 11.31 0.85 -38.64
N SER A 88 9.99 0.69 -38.44
CA SER A 88 9.04 1.79 -38.55
C SER A 88 9.36 2.92 -37.54
N TYR A 89 9.73 2.59 -36.31
CA TYR A 89 10.12 3.57 -35.31
C TYR A 89 11.36 4.36 -35.75
N ARG A 90 12.37 3.68 -36.30
CA ARG A 90 13.59 4.31 -36.84
C ARG A 90 13.31 5.26 -38.01
N GLU A 91 12.40 4.87 -38.91
CA GLU A 91 12.01 5.72 -40.05
C GLU A 91 11.34 7.02 -39.60
N HIS A 92 10.56 6.97 -38.51
CA HIS A 92 9.86 8.15 -37.99
C HIS A 92 10.71 8.97 -37.00
N ASN A 93 11.70 8.35 -36.37
CA ASN A 93 12.58 8.98 -35.38
C ASN A 93 14.03 8.99 -35.85
N LEU A 94 14.36 9.96 -36.69
CA LEU A 94 15.67 10.04 -37.36
C LEU A 94 16.89 10.15 -36.40
N LYS A 95 16.68 10.53 -35.15
CA LYS A 95 17.71 10.51 -34.11
C LYS A 95 17.98 9.10 -33.57
N PHE A 96 17.04 8.19 -33.69
CA PHE A 96 17.15 6.82 -33.23
C PHE A 96 17.90 5.97 -34.25
N THR A 97 19.22 5.95 -34.15
CA THR A 97 20.10 5.36 -35.17
C THR A 97 20.45 3.89 -34.91
N ILE A 98 20.04 3.30 -33.79
CA ILE A 98 20.37 1.91 -33.46
C ILE A 98 19.76 0.95 -34.49
N GLU A 99 20.59 0.09 -35.06
CA GLU A 99 20.14 -0.93 -35.99
C GLU A 99 19.36 -2.04 -35.29
N THR A 100 18.27 -2.48 -35.88
CA THR A 100 17.32 -3.46 -35.31
C THR A 100 18.03 -4.76 -34.89
N TRP A 101 18.96 -5.25 -35.72
CA TRP A 101 19.74 -6.48 -35.45
C TRP A 101 20.70 -6.36 -34.25
N LYS A 102 21.02 -5.16 -33.79
CA LYS A 102 21.78 -4.91 -32.55
C LYS A 102 20.85 -4.67 -31.37
N LEU A 103 19.75 -3.92 -31.57
CA LEU A 103 18.84 -3.53 -30.51
C LEU A 103 18.10 -4.73 -29.91
N ILE A 104 17.51 -5.61 -30.73
CA ILE A 104 16.72 -6.73 -30.23
C ILE A 104 17.55 -7.70 -29.37
N PRO A 105 18.74 -8.18 -29.82
CA PRO A 105 19.61 -8.97 -28.96
C PRO A 105 19.99 -8.27 -27.65
N TYR A 106 20.30 -6.98 -27.72
CA TYR A 106 20.60 -6.20 -26.54
C TYR A 106 19.44 -6.19 -25.52
N LEU A 107 18.19 -5.96 -25.96
CA LEU A 107 17.01 -5.95 -25.07
C LEU A 107 16.80 -7.34 -24.42
N LEU A 108 17.13 -8.42 -25.12
CA LEU A 108 17.06 -9.79 -24.61
C LEU A 108 18.18 -10.07 -23.59
N GLU A 109 19.43 -9.74 -23.90
CA GLU A 109 20.60 -9.99 -23.06
C GLU A 109 20.51 -9.22 -21.73
N ASN A 110 19.96 -8.00 -21.76
CA ASN A 110 19.75 -7.21 -20.56
C ASN A 110 18.42 -7.50 -19.84
N GLY A 111 17.64 -8.46 -20.36
CA GLY A 111 16.40 -8.90 -19.71
C GLY A 111 15.30 -7.85 -19.64
N ILE A 112 15.30 -6.84 -20.53
CA ILE A 112 14.22 -5.88 -20.70
C ILE A 112 13.04 -6.56 -21.41
N VAL A 113 13.37 -7.27 -22.48
CA VAL A 113 12.44 -8.12 -23.24
C VAL A 113 12.79 -9.58 -23.01
N HIS A 114 11.84 -10.45 -23.03
CA HIS A 114 12.04 -11.90 -23.04
C HIS A 114 11.37 -12.55 -24.25
N LYS A 115 11.87 -13.73 -24.63
CA LYS A 115 11.28 -14.55 -25.69
C LYS A 115 10.76 -15.85 -25.08
N ILE A 116 9.45 -16.10 -25.21
CA ILE A 116 8.78 -17.34 -24.80
C ILE A 116 7.91 -17.82 -25.98
N ASP A 117 8.04 -19.08 -26.36
CA ASP A 117 7.25 -19.69 -27.45
C ASP A 117 7.26 -18.85 -28.73
N GLU A 118 8.44 -18.42 -29.16
CA GLU A 118 8.66 -17.55 -30.33
C GLU A 118 7.97 -16.17 -30.27
N LYS A 119 7.52 -15.73 -29.09
CA LYS A 119 6.92 -14.43 -28.87
C LYS A 119 7.75 -13.58 -27.91
N TYR A 120 7.76 -12.30 -28.18
CA TYR A 120 8.52 -11.29 -27.43
C TYR A 120 7.58 -10.43 -26.60
N SER A 121 7.91 -10.24 -25.34
CA SER A 121 7.20 -9.33 -24.43
C SER A 121 8.16 -8.68 -23.44
N ILE A 122 7.72 -7.61 -22.78
CA ILE A 122 8.50 -6.99 -21.68
C ILE A 122 8.52 -7.97 -20.51
N ARG A 123 9.72 -8.22 -20.00
CA ARG A 123 9.96 -9.28 -19.01
C ARG A 123 9.27 -9.04 -17.68
N LEU A 124 9.31 -7.82 -17.16
CA LEU A 124 8.81 -7.47 -15.83
C LEU A 124 7.54 -6.63 -15.93
N LYS A 125 6.47 -7.07 -15.27
CA LYS A 125 5.19 -6.38 -15.23
C LYS A 125 5.31 -4.92 -14.77
N GLY A 126 6.03 -4.66 -13.68
CA GLY A 126 6.22 -3.30 -13.17
C GLY A 126 6.97 -2.38 -14.14
N VAL A 127 7.92 -2.93 -14.93
CA VAL A 127 8.60 -2.19 -16.00
C VAL A 127 7.64 -1.88 -17.15
N PHE A 128 6.80 -2.86 -17.55
CA PHE A 128 5.77 -2.66 -18.56
C PHE A 128 4.79 -1.54 -18.18
N GLU A 129 4.28 -1.57 -16.96
CA GLU A 129 3.35 -0.57 -16.42
C GLU A 129 4.00 0.82 -16.32
N PHE A 130 5.27 0.87 -15.94
CA PHE A 130 6.03 2.12 -15.91
C PHE A 130 6.23 2.72 -17.30
N LEU A 131 6.57 1.89 -18.29
CA LEU A 131 6.72 2.33 -19.69
C LEU A 131 5.40 2.78 -20.30
N LEU A 132 4.28 2.13 -19.97
CA LEU A 132 2.95 2.59 -20.37
C LEU A 132 2.62 3.95 -19.75
N ALA A 133 2.92 4.14 -18.47
CA ALA A 133 2.73 5.44 -17.82
C ALA A 133 3.60 6.54 -18.46
N LEU A 134 4.83 6.22 -18.83
CA LEU A 134 5.69 7.13 -19.59
C LEU A 134 5.06 7.46 -20.94
N ARG A 135 4.55 6.46 -21.66
CA ARG A 135 3.85 6.65 -22.93
C ARG A 135 2.59 7.52 -22.79
N MET A 136 1.83 7.39 -21.70
CA MET A 136 0.71 8.31 -21.41
C MET A 136 1.16 9.77 -21.23
N CYS A 137 2.41 10.01 -20.81
CA CYS A 137 2.97 11.36 -20.73
C CYS A 137 3.27 11.97 -22.09
N GLU A 138 3.44 11.16 -23.13
CA GLU A 138 3.82 11.52 -24.49
C GLU A 138 2.65 11.42 -25.49
N ASN A 139 1.71 10.51 -25.23
CA ASN A 139 0.58 10.17 -26.12
C ASN A 139 -0.76 10.52 -25.45
N GLU A 140 -1.34 11.64 -25.85
CA GLU A 140 -2.64 12.10 -25.33
C GLU A 140 -3.80 11.14 -25.66
N ASP A 141 -3.74 10.42 -26.78
CA ASP A 141 -4.81 9.47 -27.16
C ASP A 141 -4.82 8.24 -26.24
N LEU A 142 -3.62 7.73 -25.89
CA LEU A 142 -3.51 6.65 -24.90
C LEU A 142 -3.96 7.14 -23.53
N LYS A 143 -3.52 8.34 -23.12
CA LYS A 143 -3.94 8.95 -21.84
C LYS A 143 -5.46 9.08 -21.76
N LYS A 144 -6.09 9.66 -22.78
CA LYS A 144 -7.55 9.81 -22.83
C LYS A 144 -8.26 8.46 -22.76
N ARG A 145 -7.82 7.48 -23.53
CA ARG A 145 -8.40 6.13 -23.53
C ARG A 145 -8.41 5.49 -22.15
N VAL A 146 -7.35 5.70 -21.36
CA VAL A 146 -7.26 5.19 -19.98
C VAL A 146 -8.15 5.97 -19.02
N LEU A 147 -8.22 7.31 -19.16
CA LEU A 147 -8.94 8.20 -18.24
C LEU A 147 -10.45 8.25 -18.50
N GLU A 148 -10.86 8.24 -19.78
CA GLU A 148 -12.27 8.37 -20.16
C GLU A 148 -13.06 7.08 -19.92
N ASP A 149 -12.39 5.93 -19.96
CA ASP A 149 -13.04 4.65 -19.69
C ASP A 149 -12.93 4.28 -18.21
N LYS A 150 -13.95 4.65 -17.43
CA LYS A 150 -14.04 4.25 -16.01
C LYS A 150 -13.97 2.73 -15.79
N HIS A 151 -14.28 1.93 -16.82
CA HIS A 151 -14.19 0.47 -16.76
C HIS A 151 -12.74 -0.03 -16.83
N ALA A 152 -11.83 0.78 -17.37
CA ALA A 152 -10.40 0.52 -17.41
C ALA A 152 -9.69 0.91 -16.10
N PHE A 153 -10.29 1.78 -15.29
CA PHE A 153 -9.67 2.40 -14.11
C PHE A 153 -8.92 1.40 -13.21
N LEU A 154 -9.59 0.31 -12.80
CA LEU A 154 -8.98 -0.71 -11.94
C LEU A 154 -7.82 -1.46 -12.61
N SER A 155 -7.84 -1.58 -13.92
CA SER A 155 -6.80 -2.29 -14.66
C SER A 155 -5.53 -1.48 -14.89
N PHE A 156 -5.63 -0.15 -14.84
CA PHE A 156 -4.52 0.77 -15.06
C PHE A 156 -4.06 1.50 -13.77
N GLY A 157 -4.34 0.92 -12.61
CA GLY A 157 -4.04 1.56 -11.33
C GLY A 157 -2.57 1.88 -11.12
N ASN A 158 -1.65 0.99 -11.50
CA ASN A 158 -0.21 1.22 -11.39
C ASN A 158 0.27 2.25 -12.41
N GLU A 159 -0.25 2.23 -13.63
CA GLU A 159 0.07 3.24 -14.65
C GLU A 159 -0.38 4.64 -14.22
N LEU A 160 -1.55 4.77 -13.59
CA LEU A 160 -2.04 6.04 -13.03
C LEU A 160 -1.16 6.52 -11.87
N GLU A 161 -0.72 5.61 -11.01
CA GLU A 161 0.24 5.90 -9.94
C GLU A 161 1.56 6.44 -10.52
N TYR A 162 2.13 5.75 -11.51
CA TYR A 162 3.38 6.15 -12.13
C TYR A 162 3.25 7.43 -12.94
N TYR A 163 2.14 7.62 -13.64
CA TYR A 163 1.83 8.88 -14.32
C TYR A 163 1.84 10.08 -13.36
N ALA A 164 1.18 9.94 -12.20
CA ALA A 164 1.20 10.97 -11.18
C ALA A 164 2.61 11.26 -10.65
N GLY A 165 3.50 10.27 -10.63
CA GLY A 165 4.91 10.42 -10.30
C GLY A 165 5.71 11.17 -11.37
N PHE A 166 5.41 10.97 -12.66
CA PHE A 166 6.02 11.72 -13.76
C PHE A 166 5.48 13.14 -13.89
N LYS A 167 4.17 13.30 -13.91
CA LYS A 167 3.45 14.57 -14.11
C LYS A 167 2.87 15.11 -12.81
N LYS A 168 3.73 15.31 -11.81
CA LYS A 168 3.34 15.67 -10.43
C LYS A 168 2.41 16.86 -10.30
N ASN A 169 2.43 17.78 -11.27
CA ASN A 169 1.64 19.02 -11.26
C ASN A 169 0.48 19.00 -12.27
N ASP A 170 0.17 17.88 -12.91
CA ASP A 170 -0.97 17.74 -13.80
C ASP A 170 -2.27 17.56 -12.99
N PHE A 171 -2.72 18.68 -12.39
CA PHE A 171 -3.90 18.67 -11.53
C PHE A 171 -5.19 18.41 -12.29
N GLU A 172 -5.26 18.69 -13.58
CA GLU A 172 -6.41 18.39 -14.41
C GLU A 172 -6.61 16.88 -14.57
N THR A 173 -5.56 16.16 -14.91
CA THR A 173 -5.60 14.70 -15.00
C THR A 173 -5.89 14.07 -13.63
N ILE A 174 -5.25 14.56 -12.55
CA ILE A 174 -5.51 14.07 -11.18
C ILE A 174 -6.98 14.29 -10.80
N GLN A 175 -7.55 15.45 -11.12
CA GLN A 175 -8.98 15.72 -10.90
C GLN A 175 -9.87 14.76 -11.68
N THR A 176 -9.56 14.51 -12.96
CA THR A 176 -10.30 13.55 -13.80
C THR A 176 -10.30 12.16 -13.22
N VAL A 177 -9.15 11.66 -12.76
CA VAL A 177 -9.02 10.36 -12.09
C VAL A 177 -9.84 10.32 -10.81
N PHE A 178 -9.79 11.39 -10.03
CA PHE A 178 -10.57 11.52 -8.79
C PHE A 178 -12.08 11.50 -9.05
N GLU A 179 -12.56 12.24 -10.05
CA GLU A 179 -13.98 12.24 -10.44
C GLU A 179 -14.43 10.86 -10.98
N SER A 180 -13.58 10.17 -11.71
CA SER A 180 -13.85 8.80 -12.15
C SER A 180 -14.01 7.86 -10.96
N ALA A 181 -13.14 7.92 -9.96
CA ALA A 181 -13.25 7.13 -8.74
C ALA A 181 -14.53 7.48 -7.96
N LYS A 182 -14.87 8.76 -7.82
CA LYS A 182 -16.13 9.21 -7.19
C LYS A 182 -17.34 8.64 -7.91
N SER A 183 -17.34 8.67 -9.23
CA SER A 183 -18.44 8.12 -10.05
C SER A 183 -18.61 6.61 -9.88
N ILE A 184 -17.52 5.85 -9.69
CA ILE A 184 -17.58 4.40 -9.44
C ILE A 184 -18.13 4.12 -8.03
N LEU A 185 -17.69 4.90 -7.03
CA LEU A 185 -18.09 4.72 -5.62
C LEU A 185 -19.40 5.42 -5.27
N GLU A 186 -20.03 6.15 -6.19
CA GLU A 186 -21.28 6.89 -5.96
C GLU A 186 -22.38 6.03 -5.31
N PRO A 187 -22.62 4.76 -5.71
CA PRO A 187 -23.62 3.92 -5.05
C PRO A 187 -23.32 3.63 -3.57
N LEU A 188 -22.07 3.70 -3.14
CA LEU A 188 -21.69 3.58 -1.73
C LEU A 188 -21.91 4.91 -1.00
N VAL A 189 -21.44 6.01 -1.60
CA VAL A 189 -21.48 7.35 -1.00
C VAL A 189 -22.91 7.88 -0.88
N SER A 190 -23.81 7.49 -1.77
CA SER A 190 -25.23 7.89 -1.75
C SER A 190 -26.05 7.21 -0.66
N LYS A 191 -25.50 6.22 0.06
CA LYS A 191 -26.20 5.59 1.19
C LYS A 191 -26.44 6.62 2.30
N PRO A 192 -27.65 6.68 2.91
CA PRO A 192 -28.01 7.70 3.91
C PRO A 192 -27.08 7.72 5.13
N ASP A 193 -26.53 6.58 5.48
CA ASP A 193 -25.67 6.38 6.66
C ASP A 193 -24.15 6.43 6.33
N TYR A 194 -23.78 6.87 5.12
CA TYR A 194 -22.39 6.94 4.67
C TYR A 194 -21.50 7.75 5.62
N TYR A 195 -22.01 8.84 6.18
CA TYR A 195 -21.27 9.71 7.09
C TYR A 195 -21.37 9.30 8.57
N LEU A 196 -22.21 8.33 8.94
CA LEU A 196 -22.40 7.84 10.31
C LEU A 196 -21.50 6.63 10.60
N ILE A 197 -20.23 6.74 10.25
CA ILE A 197 -19.27 5.63 10.20
C ILE A 197 -19.05 5.02 11.59
N ASP A 198 -18.85 5.87 12.61
CA ASP A 198 -18.53 5.40 13.97
C ASP A 198 -19.72 4.67 14.59
N GLU A 199 -20.95 5.15 14.36
CA GLU A 199 -22.18 4.48 14.81
C GLU A 199 -22.40 3.15 14.09
N ARG A 200 -22.14 3.11 12.77
CA ARG A 200 -22.26 1.88 11.97
C ARG A 200 -21.31 0.81 12.46
N LEU A 201 -20.05 1.20 12.73
CA LEU A 201 -19.04 0.28 13.26
C LEU A 201 -19.44 -0.22 14.65
N ALA A 202 -19.87 0.67 15.55
CA ALA A 202 -20.32 0.33 16.90
C ALA A 202 -21.53 -0.62 16.90
N ASN A 203 -22.43 -0.50 15.93
CA ASN A 203 -23.61 -1.37 15.80
C ASN A 203 -23.29 -2.76 15.20
N LYS A 204 -22.13 -2.91 14.53
CA LYS A 204 -21.76 -4.15 13.84
C LYS A 204 -20.72 -4.97 14.61
N VAL A 205 -19.96 -4.35 15.48
CA VAL A 205 -18.87 -4.96 16.23
C VAL A 205 -19.13 -4.81 17.72
N SER A 206 -18.96 -5.90 18.48
CA SER A 206 -19.02 -5.89 19.94
C SER A 206 -17.80 -6.57 20.52
N ILE A 207 -17.21 -5.97 21.56
CA ILE A 207 -16.08 -6.54 22.27
C ILE A 207 -16.61 -7.34 23.47
N THR A 208 -16.23 -8.60 23.58
CA THR A 208 -16.59 -9.49 24.65
C THR A 208 -15.39 -9.78 25.57
N GLU A 209 -15.66 -10.32 26.76
CA GLU A 209 -14.60 -10.78 27.68
C GLU A 209 -13.64 -11.78 27.01
N GLN A 210 -14.18 -12.66 26.17
CA GLN A 210 -13.39 -13.65 25.44
C GLN A 210 -12.43 -13.02 24.45
N ASP A 211 -12.81 -11.90 23.83
CA ASP A 211 -11.94 -11.17 22.88
C ASP A 211 -10.72 -10.60 23.58
N VAL A 212 -10.92 -10.01 24.76
CA VAL A 212 -9.84 -9.48 25.59
C VAL A 212 -8.89 -10.62 26.03
N HIS A 213 -9.43 -11.78 26.36
CA HIS A 213 -8.64 -12.96 26.71
C HIS A 213 -7.87 -13.50 25.50
N CYS A 214 -8.50 -13.59 24.32
CA CYS A 214 -7.85 -14.04 23.08
C CYS A 214 -6.70 -13.13 22.67
N THR A 215 -6.85 -11.81 22.79
CA THR A 215 -5.77 -10.85 22.55
C THR A 215 -4.58 -11.09 23.46
N GLY A 216 -4.79 -11.32 24.75
CA GLY A 216 -3.73 -11.68 25.69
C GLY A 216 -3.02 -12.99 25.32
N SER A 217 -3.76 -13.98 24.83
CA SER A 217 -3.21 -15.26 24.38
C SER A 217 -2.41 -15.13 23.09
N LEU A 218 -2.88 -14.31 22.11
CA LEU A 218 -2.16 -14.03 20.86
C LEU A 218 -0.82 -13.36 21.14
N ILE A 219 -0.80 -12.38 22.05
CA ILE A 219 0.43 -11.72 22.50
C ILE A 219 1.38 -12.73 23.13
N GLY A 220 0.88 -13.63 23.95
CA GLY A 220 1.69 -14.69 24.55
C GLY A 220 2.34 -15.58 23.49
N ARG A 221 1.64 -15.92 22.42
CA ARG A 221 2.18 -16.71 21.31
C ARG A 221 3.21 -15.94 20.49
N LEU A 222 2.93 -14.68 20.14
CA LEU A 222 3.88 -13.83 19.44
C LEU A 222 5.20 -13.63 20.21
N ASN A 223 5.11 -13.54 21.55
CA ASN A 223 6.29 -13.47 22.42
C ASN A 223 7.04 -14.79 22.55
N MET A 224 6.41 -15.92 22.23
CA MET A 224 7.03 -17.27 22.25
C MET A 224 7.59 -17.66 20.88
N ALA A 225 7.20 -17.01 19.80
CA ALA A 225 7.76 -17.25 18.49
C ALA A 225 9.27 -16.94 18.47
N THR A 226 10.07 -17.92 18.06
CA THR A 226 11.53 -17.87 18.22
C THR A 226 12.25 -17.32 17.01
N ASP A 227 11.57 -17.21 15.88
CA ASP A 227 12.08 -16.64 14.63
C ASP A 227 11.04 -15.82 13.87
N ASP A 228 11.51 -15.11 12.85
CA ASP A 228 10.65 -14.23 12.05
C ASP A 228 9.63 -15.02 11.22
N GLU A 229 9.96 -16.27 10.82
CA GLU A 229 9.10 -17.13 10.00
C GLU A 229 7.87 -17.57 10.78
N ASP A 230 8.05 -17.99 12.04
CA ASP A 230 6.95 -18.33 12.97
C ASP A 230 6.06 -17.09 13.26
N GLN A 231 6.63 -15.89 13.31
CA GLN A 231 5.86 -14.66 13.51
C GLN A 231 5.01 -14.30 12.29
N TYR A 232 5.52 -14.48 11.07
CA TYR A 232 4.78 -14.26 9.83
C TYR A 232 3.64 -15.28 9.66
N GLU A 233 3.85 -16.54 10.01
CA GLU A 233 2.82 -17.57 9.98
C GLU A 233 1.68 -17.27 10.98
N LEU A 234 2.03 -16.81 12.19
CA LEU A 234 1.06 -16.39 13.21
C LEU A 234 0.25 -15.15 12.82
N LEU A 235 0.83 -14.25 12.03
CA LEU A 235 0.15 -13.04 11.54
C LEU A 235 -0.71 -13.33 10.30
N GLY A 236 -0.66 -14.57 9.76
CA GLY A 236 -1.48 -14.98 8.62
C GLY A 236 -1.18 -14.19 7.35
N VAL A 237 0.06 -13.71 7.19
CA VAL A 237 0.49 -13.02 5.96
C VAL A 237 0.46 -14.06 4.82
N PRO A 238 -0.38 -13.91 3.80
CA PRO A 238 -0.44 -14.86 2.72
C PRO A 238 0.90 -14.89 2.00
N ASN A 239 1.51 -16.07 1.94
CA ASN A 239 2.72 -16.31 1.14
C ASN A 239 2.30 -16.44 -0.34
N THR A 240 1.66 -15.39 -0.88
CA THR A 240 1.27 -15.34 -2.29
C THR A 240 2.47 -14.91 -3.11
N CYS A 241 3.22 -15.87 -3.63
CA CYS A 241 4.09 -15.64 -4.77
C CYS A 241 3.23 -15.25 -5.97
N ILE A 242 3.04 -13.94 -6.17
CA ILE A 242 2.48 -13.42 -7.41
C ILE A 242 3.57 -13.62 -8.48
N ASP A 243 3.24 -14.34 -9.54
CA ASP A 243 4.14 -14.48 -10.69
C ASP A 243 4.22 -13.15 -11.44
N GLU A 244 5.15 -12.31 -11.02
CA GLU A 244 5.40 -10.96 -11.57
C GLU A 244 5.94 -11.00 -13.01
N THR A 245 6.25 -12.19 -13.53
CA THR A 245 6.74 -12.36 -14.91
C THR A 245 5.61 -12.42 -15.93
N LYS A 246 4.38 -12.70 -15.50
CA LYS A 246 3.22 -12.71 -16.40
C LYS A 246 2.55 -11.34 -16.47
N LEU A 247 2.55 -10.78 -17.68
CA LEU A 247 1.73 -9.60 -17.97
C LEU A 247 0.26 -10.01 -17.86
N THR A 248 -0.45 -9.37 -16.92
CA THR A 248 -1.88 -9.60 -16.74
C THR A 248 -2.67 -8.84 -17.79
N THR A 249 -3.58 -9.53 -18.48
CA THR A 249 -4.49 -8.91 -19.44
C THR A 249 -5.30 -7.80 -18.77
N LYS A 250 -5.27 -6.61 -19.35
CA LYS A 250 -6.08 -5.49 -18.88
C LYS A 250 -7.56 -5.83 -19.08
N LYS A 251 -8.30 -5.88 -17.96
CA LYS A 251 -9.72 -6.23 -17.97
C LYS A 251 -10.56 -4.98 -18.01
N TYR A 252 -11.51 -4.93 -18.92
CA TYR A 252 -12.52 -3.87 -18.97
C TYR A 252 -13.79 -4.38 -18.31
N TYR A 253 -14.18 -3.76 -17.21
CA TYR A 253 -15.34 -4.14 -16.45
C TYR A 253 -16.57 -3.35 -16.90
N LYS A 254 -17.57 -4.01 -17.51
CA LYS A 254 -18.83 -3.35 -17.89
C LYS A 254 -19.52 -2.68 -16.70
N ASN A 255 -19.48 -3.35 -15.53
CA ASN A 255 -19.91 -2.79 -14.27
C ASN A 255 -18.88 -3.16 -13.20
N ILE A 256 -18.47 -2.20 -12.39
CA ILE A 256 -17.60 -2.43 -11.23
C ILE A 256 -18.53 -2.62 -10.03
N PRO A 257 -18.69 -3.84 -9.51
CA PRO A 257 -19.52 -4.06 -8.32
C PRO A 257 -18.90 -3.37 -7.11
N ILE A 258 -19.73 -2.84 -6.24
CA ILE A 258 -19.31 -2.25 -4.97
C ILE A 258 -19.15 -3.37 -3.95
N ASN A 259 -17.95 -3.89 -3.85
CA ASN A 259 -17.50 -4.84 -2.83
C ASN A 259 -16.18 -4.36 -2.21
N SER A 260 -15.74 -4.99 -1.12
CA SER A 260 -14.53 -4.59 -0.40
C SER A 260 -13.30 -4.56 -1.29
N ALA A 261 -13.08 -5.58 -2.14
CA ALA A 261 -11.91 -5.68 -3.01
C ALA A 261 -11.82 -4.54 -4.05
N ASN A 262 -12.93 -4.17 -4.68
CA ASN A 262 -12.96 -3.09 -5.66
C ASN A 262 -12.83 -1.71 -4.97
N VAL A 263 -13.48 -1.52 -3.84
CA VAL A 263 -13.37 -0.28 -3.04
C VAL A 263 -11.92 -0.11 -2.54
N GLU A 264 -11.32 -1.17 -2.01
CA GLU A 264 -9.91 -1.20 -1.62
C GLU A 264 -9.01 -0.78 -2.77
N SER A 265 -9.16 -1.40 -3.94
CA SER A 265 -8.34 -1.09 -5.13
C SER A 265 -8.48 0.37 -5.57
N ILE A 266 -9.68 0.93 -5.56
CA ILE A 266 -9.92 2.34 -5.93
C ILE A 266 -9.26 3.28 -4.91
N LEU A 267 -9.43 3.03 -3.62
CA LEU A 267 -8.82 3.83 -2.57
C LEU A 267 -7.30 3.74 -2.60
N PHE A 268 -6.76 2.57 -2.93
CA PHE A 268 -5.32 2.36 -3.08
C PHE A 268 -4.75 3.21 -4.23
N ILE A 269 -5.41 3.20 -5.39
CA ILE A 269 -5.04 4.04 -6.54
C ILE A 269 -5.04 5.52 -6.15
N LEU A 270 -6.14 6.01 -5.56
CA LEU A 270 -6.25 7.41 -5.16
C LEU A 270 -5.18 7.81 -4.13
N SER A 271 -4.94 6.95 -3.15
CA SER A 271 -3.94 7.19 -2.10
C SER A 271 -2.53 7.28 -2.66
N ARG A 272 -2.18 6.42 -3.60
CA ARG A 272 -0.89 6.41 -4.27
C ARG A 272 -0.70 7.62 -5.19
N ILE A 273 -1.74 8.03 -5.91
CA ILE A 273 -1.72 9.26 -6.70
C ILE A 273 -1.53 10.48 -5.79
N TYR A 274 -2.25 10.53 -4.67
CA TYR A 274 -2.08 11.58 -3.66
C TYR A 274 -0.64 11.67 -3.16
N ARG A 275 -0.04 10.52 -2.84
CA ARG A 275 1.34 10.40 -2.35
C ARG A 275 2.38 10.83 -3.39
N ASN A 276 2.21 10.40 -4.65
CA ASN A 276 3.24 10.55 -5.69
C ASN A 276 3.17 11.88 -6.43
N SER A 277 2.05 12.61 -6.32
CA SER A 277 1.86 13.91 -6.95
C SER A 277 2.13 15.09 -6.01
N ASN A 278 2.17 16.29 -6.58
CA ASN A 278 2.21 17.54 -5.84
C ASN A 278 0.79 18.09 -5.56
N VAL A 279 -0.23 17.23 -5.44
CA VAL A 279 -1.62 17.64 -5.24
C VAL A 279 -1.78 18.57 -4.03
N CYS A 280 -0.93 18.44 -3.02
CA CYS A 280 -0.92 19.32 -1.84
C CYS A 280 -0.69 20.80 -2.17
N ASN A 281 -0.18 21.13 -3.37
CA ASN A 281 -0.07 22.50 -3.86
C ASN A 281 -1.42 23.06 -4.31
N ASN A 282 -2.38 22.20 -4.64
CA ASN A 282 -3.78 22.58 -4.90
C ASN A 282 -4.61 22.28 -3.64
N LYS A 283 -4.72 23.26 -2.74
CA LYS A 283 -5.32 23.09 -1.41
C LYS A 283 -6.73 22.50 -1.42
N ASN A 284 -7.57 22.92 -2.38
CA ASN A 284 -8.96 22.46 -2.45
C ASN A 284 -9.02 21.00 -2.88
N LEU A 285 -8.34 20.66 -3.97
CA LEU A 285 -8.27 19.27 -4.46
C LEU A 285 -7.64 18.34 -3.44
N ALA A 286 -6.53 18.78 -2.83
CA ALA A 286 -5.86 17.99 -1.80
C ALA A 286 -6.74 17.71 -0.59
N LYS A 287 -7.48 18.73 -0.11
CA LYS A 287 -8.40 18.56 1.01
C LYS A 287 -9.53 17.58 0.65
N GLU A 288 -10.16 17.77 -0.50
CA GLU A 288 -11.27 16.94 -0.95
C GLU A 288 -10.83 15.48 -1.15
N MET A 289 -9.70 15.25 -1.82
CA MET A 289 -9.16 13.90 -2.02
C MET A 289 -8.83 13.21 -0.70
N LEU A 290 -8.16 13.90 0.23
CA LEU A 290 -7.80 13.31 1.53
C LEU A 290 -9.04 12.97 2.35
N ASP A 291 -10.04 13.85 2.39
CA ASP A 291 -11.30 13.59 3.06
C ASP A 291 -12.04 12.39 2.45
N TYR A 292 -12.03 12.30 1.13
CA TYR A 292 -12.65 11.20 0.40
C TYR A 292 -11.93 9.86 0.68
N ILE A 293 -10.60 9.84 0.63
CA ILE A 293 -9.78 8.67 0.94
C ILE A 293 -10.04 8.19 2.37
N LEU A 294 -9.98 9.08 3.35
CA LEU A 294 -10.21 8.72 4.76
C LEU A 294 -11.63 8.21 5.00
N THR A 295 -12.64 8.88 4.45
CA THR A 295 -14.05 8.47 4.59
C THR A 295 -14.30 7.14 3.86
N GLY A 296 -13.75 7.00 2.64
CA GLY A 296 -13.84 5.77 1.86
C GLY A 296 -13.18 4.58 2.60
N THR A 297 -12.01 4.80 3.20
CA THR A 297 -11.34 3.77 4.01
C THR A 297 -12.19 3.32 5.20
N CYS A 298 -12.85 4.26 5.89
CA CYS A 298 -13.77 3.88 6.96
C CYS A 298 -14.96 3.05 6.45
N ASN A 299 -15.52 3.42 5.30
CA ASN A 299 -16.61 2.65 4.67
C ASN A 299 -16.16 1.29 4.14
N LEU A 300 -14.91 1.17 3.68
CA LEU A 300 -14.31 -0.11 3.34
C LEU A 300 -14.35 -1.07 4.54
N GLY A 301 -13.99 -0.60 5.73
CA GLY A 301 -14.06 -1.40 6.95
C GLY A 301 -15.48 -1.91 7.24
N PHE A 302 -16.47 -1.07 7.02
CA PHE A 302 -17.87 -1.47 7.16
C PHE A 302 -18.27 -2.55 6.15
N LEU A 303 -17.85 -2.42 4.88
CA LEU A 303 -18.11 -3.43 3.85
C LEU A 303 -17.44 -4.77 4.20
N ILE A 304 -16.18 -4.75 4.64
CA ILE A 304 -15.46 -5.97 5.06
C ILE A 304 -16.22 -6.69 6.17
N VAL A 305 -16.73 -5.97 7.17
CA VAL A 305 -17.51 -6.57 8.27
C VAL A 305 -18.85 -7.12 7.76
N GLU A 306 -19.51 -6.45 6.83
CA GLU A 306 -20.75 -6.97 6.24
C GLU A 306 -20.51 -8.25 5.43
N GLU A 307 -19.51 -8.26 4.56
CA GLU A 307 -19.14 -9.43 3.75
C GLU A 307 -18.69 -10.61 4.62
N ALA A 308 -17.92 -10.34 5.69
CA ALA A 308 -17.52 -11.36 6.65
C ALA A 308 -18.75 -12.00 7.32
N LYS A 309 -19.78 -11.22 7.70
CA LYS A 309 -21.03 -11.76 8.26
C LYS A 309 -21.85 -12.57 7.26
N ASP A 310 -21.77 -12.24 5.98
CA ASP A 310 -22.44 -13.03 4.94
C ASP A 310 -21.70 -14.35 4.72
N PHE A 311 -20.37 -14.39 4.88
CA PHE A 311 -19.57 -15.61 4.91
C PHE A 311 -19.92 -16.52 6.10
N GLU A 312 -20.18 -15.94 7.29
CA GLU A 312 -20.64 -16.71 8.46
C GLU A 312 -21.91 -17.51 8.18
N LYS A 313 -22.84 -16.93 7.41
CA LYS A 313 -24.08 -17.60 7.02
C LYS A 313 -23.90 -18.76 6.05
N SER A 314 -22.73 -18.86 5.38
CA SER A 314 -22.43 -19.98 4.46
C SER A 314 -22.22 -21.33 5.18
N GLY A 315 -22.00 -21.31 6.49
CA GLY A 315 -21.89 -22.51 7.33
C GLY A 315 -20.54 -23.23 7.21
N GLU A 316 -19.50 -22.54 6.71
CA GLU A 316 -18.15 -23.09 6.67
C GLU A 316 -17.55 -23.24 8.09
N ASP A 317 -16.74 -24.27 8.29
CA ASP A 317 -16.06 -24.54 9.56
C ASP A 317 -15.19 -23.34 9.97
N ASN A 318 -15.33 -22.88 11.23
CA ASN A 318 -14.64 -21.73 11.81
C ASN A 318 -15.03 -20.32 11.25
N ALA A 319 -16.06 -20.21 10.43
CA ALA A 319 -16.49 -18.92 9.87
C ALA A 319 -16.83 -17.89 10.98
N GLU A 320 -17.57 -18.31 12.02
CA GLU A 320 -17.90 -17.46 13.17
C GLU A 320 -16.66 -16.89 13.88
N GLN A 321 -15.66 -17.74 14.12
CA GLN A 321 -14.41 -17.32 14.76
C GLN A 321 -13.63 -16.33 13.87
N TRP A 322 -13.63 -16.57 12.56
CA TRP A 322 -12.95 -15.70 11.59
C TRP A 322 -13.61 -14.31 11.53
N VAL A 323 -14.93 -14.27 11.42
CA VAL A 323 -15.72 -13.02 11.43
C VAL A 323 -15.44 -12.20 12.68
N LYS A 324 -15.35 -12.86 13.83
CA LYS A 324 -15.06 -12.22 15.11
C LYS A 324 -13.66 -11.60 15.13
N ILE A 325 -12.65 -12.35 14.66
CA ILE A 325 -11.28 -11.85 14.56
C ILE A 325 -11.23 -10.63 13.64
N VAL A 326 -11.76 -10.75 12.41
CA VAL A 326 -11.78 -9.63 11.44
C VAL A 326 -12.45 -8.41 12.04
N SER A 327 -13.64 -8.58 12.63
CA SER A 327 -14.41 -7.47 13.21
C SER A 327 -13.66 -6.74 14.31
N ASN A 328 -12.94 -7.45 15.16
CA ASN A 328 -12.20 -6.85 16.28
C ASN A 328 -10.91 -6.12 15.83
N PHE A 329 -10.31 -6.55 14.73
CA PHE A 329 -9.09 -5.97 14.21
C PHE A 329 -9.31 -4.98 13.06
N ILE A 330 -10.55 -4.77 12.61
CA ILE A 330 -10.86 -3.94 11.44
C ILE A 330 -10.22 -2.54 11.49
N PRO A 331 -10.21 -1.77 12.60
CA PRO A 331 -9.56 -0.46 12.62
C PRO A 331 -8.06 -0.55 12.37
N ILE A 332 -7.40 -1.62 12.85
CA ILE A 332 -5.96 -1.83 12.64
C ILE A 332 -5.67 -2.26 11.20
N ILE A 333 -6.53 -3.12 10.64
CA ILE A 333 -6.44 -3.54 9.23
C ILE A 333 -6.57 -2.32 8.31
N LEU A 334 -7.55 -1.45 8.57
CA LEU A 334 -7.75 -0.21 7.81
C LEU A 334 -6.56 0.74 7.95
N GLU A 335 -6.00 0.85 9.15
CA GLU A 335 -4.83 1.70 9.37
C GLU A 335 -3.62 1.15 8.63
N ALA A 336 -3.35 -0.16 8.69
CA ALA A 336 -2.25 -0.77 7.96
C ALA A 336 -2.43 -0.60 6.44
N PHE A 337 -3.63 -0.77 5.92
CA PHE A 337 -3.97 -0.55 4.52
C PHE A 337 -3.69 0.89 4.08
N ILE A 338 -4.25 1.87 4.78
CA ILE A 338 -4.08 3.28 4.39
C ILE A 338 -2.65 3.75 4.61
N TYR A 339 -1.96 3.23 5.64
CA TYR A 339 -0.56 3.50 5.89
C TYR A 339 0.31 3.05 4.70
N ASP A 340 0.15 1.83 4.21
CA ASP A 340 0.88 1.34 3.02
C ASP A 340 0.59 2.18 1.78
N ALA A 341 -0.66 2.58 1.60
CA ALA A 341 -1.10 3.30 0.41
C ALA A 341 -0.63 4.75 0.34
N ILE A 342 -0.77 5.54 1.43
CA ILE A 342 -0.60 7.01 1.40
C ILE A 342 0.62 7.51 2.18
N SER A 343 1.16 6.72 3.12
CA SER A 343 2.16 7.25 4.05
C SER A 343 3.47 7.63 3.37
N GLN A 344 3.90 8.85 3.63
CA GLN A 344 5.20 9.38 3.23
C GLN A 344 5.61 10.50 4.20
N LYS A 345 6.90 10.59 4.56
CA LYS A 345 7.38 11.55 5.56
C LYS A 345 7.04 13.00 5.22
N ASN A 346 7.08 13.38 3.94
CA ASN A 346 6.75 14.74 3.47
C ASN A 346 5.26 15.08 3.64
N LEU A 347 4.37 14.09 3.84
CA LEU A 347 2.94 14.30 4.11
C LEU A 347 2.62 14.43 5.60
N SER A 348 3.58 14.24 6.50
CA SER A 348 3.37 14.32 7.95
C SER A 348 2.65 15.60 8.38
N GLU A 349 3.06 16.76 7.86
CA GLU A 349 2.44 18.05 8.21
C GLU A 349 1.01 18.18 7.68
N VAL A 350 0.71 17.56 6.54
CA VAL A 350 -0.65 17.50 5.99
C VAL A 350 -1.54 16.66 6.92
N PHE A 351 -1.06 15.50 7.35
CA PHE A 351 -1.79 14.62 8.27
C PHE A 351 -1.99 15.25 9.64
N LYS A 352 -1.00 15.95 10.18
CA LYS A 352 -1.12 16.69 11.46
C LYS A 352 -2.22 17.75 11.39
N ARG A 353 -2.21 18.58 10.36
CA ARG A 353 -3.24 19.61 10.16
C ARG A 353 -4.63 19.01 10.02
N LYS A 354 -4.74 17.90 9.28
CA LYS A 354 -6.02 17.19 9.15
C LYS A 354 -6.48 16.59 10.46
N LEU A 355 -5.57 16.02 11.25
CA LEU A 355 -5.86 15.48 12.56
C LEU A 355 -6.34 16.60 13.53
N GLU A 356 -5.74 17.77 13.50
CA GLU A 356 -6.17 18.94 14.29
C GLU A 356 -7.57 19.42 13.86
N GLU A 357 -7.87 19.46 12.57
CA GLU A 357 -9.21 19.77 12.06
C GLU A 357 -10.24 18.76 12.60
N LEU A 358 -9.98 17.46 12.52
CA LEU A 358 -10.90 16.42 12.99
C LEU A 358 -11.07 16.41 14.50
N THR A 359 -10.01 16.70 15.27
CA THR A 359 -10.06 16.73 16.74
C THR A 359 -10.84 17.93 17.29
N SER A 360 -11.01 18.99 16.49
CA SER A 360 -11.87 20.13 16.87
C SER A 360 -13.36 19.80 16.80
N ASN A 361 -13.75 18.78 16.02
CA ASN A 361 -15.12 18.23 15.95
C ASN A 361 -15.08 16.71 15.89
N PRO A 362 -14.90 16.03 17.04
CA PRO A 362 -14.65 14.58 17.06
C PRO A 362 -15.89 13.74 16.80
N SER A 363 -17.11 14.29 16.88
CA SER A 363 -18.35 13.56 16.60
C SER A 363 -18.32 13.00 15.19
N ASN A 364 -18.55 11.68 15.06
CA ASN A 364 -18.50 10.90 13.81
C ASN A 364 -17.13 10.91 13.08
N ASN A 365 -16.04 11.32 13.77
CA ASN A 365 -14.69 11.37 13.23
C ASN A 365 -13.70 10.47 13.95
N GLN A 366 -14.13 9.73 14.97
CA GLN A 366 -13.21 9.02 15.87
C GLN A 366 -12.37 7.96 15.11
N LEU A 367 -12.96 7.24 14.15
CA LEU A 367 -12.20 6.29 13.34
C LEU A 367 -11.17 7.00 12.45
N ARG A 368 -11.49 8.14 11.82
CA ARG A 368 -10.53 8.94 11.05
C ARG A 368 -9.41 9.51 11.93
N ILE A 369 -9.74 9.92 13.17
CA ILE A 369 -8.76 10.34 14.18
C ILE A 369 -7.83 9.19 14.54
N PHE A 370 -8.38 7.97 14.74
CA PHE A 370 -7.58 6.77 14.97
C PHE A 370 -6.61 6.50 13.82
N LEU A 371 -7.10 6.47 12.57
CA LEU A 371 -6.28 6.21 11.38
C LEU A 371 -5.12 7.21 11.28
N LEU A 372 -5.40 8.51 11.32
CA LEU A 372 -4.36 9.54 11.20
C LEU A 372 -3.37 9.53 12.37
N THR A 373 -3.84 9.25 13.58
CA THR A 373 -2.96 9.14 14.74
C THR A 373 -1.93 8.05 14.53
N PHE A 374 -2.35 6.86 14.10
CA PHE A 374 -1.43 5.75 13.95
C PHE A 374 -0.61 5.80 12.67
N ILE A 375 -1.09 6.40 11.59
CA ILE A 375 -0.26 6.77 10.44
C ILE A 375 0.91 7.66 10.87
N LEU A 376 0.65 8.68 11.66
CA LEU A 376 1.70 9.57 12.17
C LEU A 376 2.68 8.85 13.10
N VAL A 377 2.17 8.01 13.99
CA VAL A 377 2.97 7.22 14.93
C VAL A 377 3.87 6.22 14.20
N ASP A 378 3.34 5.53 13.18
CA ASP A 378 4.13 4.58 12.39
C ASP A 378 5.15 5.27 11.48
N LEU A 379 4.89 6.50 11.02
CA LEU A 379 5.88 7.33 10.31
C LEU A 379 7.05 7.72 11.19
N ASP A 380 6.79 8.17 12.42
CA ASP A 380 7.81 8.53 13.41
C ASP A 380 7.21 8.48 14.82
N PHE A 381 7.45 7.37 15.52
CA PHE A 381 6.95 7.18 16.88
C PHE A 381 7.42 8.28 17.84
N ARG A 382 8.72 8.63 17.81
CA ARG A 382 9.30 9.59 18.76
C ARG A 382 8.69 10.98 18.63
N ALA A 383 8.50 11.42 17.39
CA ALA A 383 7.93 12.73 17.11
C ALA A 383 6.42 12.80 17.37
N ASN A 384 5.70 11.66 17.28
CA ASN A 384 4.24 11.66 17.19
C ASN A 384 3.52 10.89 18.31
N SER A 385 4.23 10.23 19.25
CA SER A 385 3.62 9.44 20.34
C SER A 385 2.60 10.21 21.18
N SER A 386 2.80 11.53 21.37
CA SER A 386 1.88 12.39 22.10
C SER A 386 0.48 12.51 21.47
N TYR A 387 0.33 12.20 20.17
CA TYR A 387 -0.98 12.16 19.51
C TYR A 387 -1.82 10.98 19.98
N VAL A 388 -1.21 9.87 20.43
CA VAL A 388 -1.94 8.76 21.05
C VAL A 388 -2.62 9.21 22.35
N ASP A 389 -1.92 9.99 23.19
CA ASP A 389 -2.50 10.52 24.44
C ASP A 389 -3.64 11.51 24.17
N LYS A 390 -3.54 12.29 23.09
CA LYS A 390 -4.63 13.17 22.65
C LYS A 390 -5.81 12.34 22.13
N ALA A 391 -5.58 11.33 21.31
CA ALA A 391 -6.60 10.44 20.79
C ALA A 391 -7.34 9.70 21.92
N LEU A 392 -6.63 9.21 22.94
CA LEU A 392 -7.21 8.56 24.12
C LEU A 392 -8.17 9.45 24.92
N LYS A 393 -7.98 10.78 24.89
CA LYS A 393 -8.87 11.74 25.55
C LYS A 393 -10.13 12.06 24.73
N ILE A 394 -10.08 11.84 23.42
CA ILE A 394 -11.13 12.23 22.47
C ILE A 394 -11.97 11.04 22.06
N ILE A 395 -11.34 9.89 21.85
CA ILE A 395 -11.98 8.65 21.40
C ILE A 395 -12.67 7.99 22.60
N ASP A 396 -13.98 7.96 22.59
CA ASP A 396 -14.84 7.28 23.57
C ASP A 396 -15.46 5.98 23.04
N ASN A 397 -15.40 5.75 21.72
CA ASN A 397 -15.84 4.50 21.09
C ASN A 397 -15.00 3.32 21.58
N LYS A 398 -15.64 2.35 22.24
CA LYS A 398 -14.98 1.19 22.86
C LYS A 398 -14.19 0.34 21.90
N ILE A 399 -14.66 0.18 20.65
CA ILE A 399 -13.99 -0.62 19.62
C ILE A 399 -12.66 0.03 19.25
N LEU A 400 -12.67 1.35 19.06
CA LEU A 400 -11.47 2.11 18.74
C LEU A 400 -10.49 2.15 19.92
N ARG A 401 -10.97 2.27 21.15
CA ARG A 401 -10.11 2.18 22.35
C ARG A 401 -9.46 0.79 22.48
N TYR A 402 -10.22 -0.27 22.17
CA TYR A 402 -9.67 -1.62 22.08
C TYR A 402 -8.64 -1.77 20.95
N ALA A 403 -8.90 -1.16 19.80
CA ALA A 403 -7.94 -1.11 18.70
C ALA A 403 -6.67 -0.34 19.08
N ILE A 404 -6.77 0.76 19.84
CA ILE A 404 -5.61 1.49 20.39
C ILE A 404 -4.79 0.57 21.30
N LEU A 405 -5.44 -0.21 22.19
CA LEU A 405 -4.75 -1.18 23.04
C LEU A 405 -3.99 -2.22 22.19
N ASN A 406 -4.64 -2.81 21.19
CA ASN A 406 -4.01 -3.82 20.33
C ASN A 406 -2.85 -3.21 19.51
N LYS A 407 -3.02 -2.01 18.94
CA LYS A 407 -1.95 -1.32 18.21
C LYS A 407 -0.77 -0.97 19.11
N ASN A 408 -1.03 -0.53 20.35
CA ASN A 408 0.01 -0.27 21.36
C ASN A 408 0.84 -1.54 21.64
N ILE A 409 0.19 -2.70 21.68
CA ILE A 409 0.87 -3.98 21.89
C ILE A 409 1.76 -4.33 20.68
N LEU A 410 1.25 -4.17 19.45
CA LEU A 410 2.04 -4.38 18.23
C LEU A 410 3.26 -3.45 18.18
N LEU A 411 3.09 -2.18 18.56
CA LEU A 411 4.20 -1.23 18.67
C LEU A 411 5.20 -1.63 19.75
N ALA A 412 4.74 -2.17 20.88
CA ALA A 412 5.64 -2.65 21.95
C ALA A 412 6.49 -3.84 21.50
N ILE A 413 5.95 -4.71 20.64
CA ILE A 413 6.71 -5.80 20.00
C ILE A 413 7.74 -5.21 19.03
N LYS A 414 7.30 -4.32 18.13
CA LYS A 414 8.15 -3.66 17.13
C LYS A 414 9.35 -2.91 17.75
N TYR A 415 9.14 -2.28 18.91
CA TYR A 415 10.16 -1.48 19.62
C TYR A 415 10.66 -2.14 20.92
N SER A 416 10.62 -3.47 21.00
CA SER A 416 10.98 -4.23 22.22
C SER A 416 12.38 -3.94 22.75
N GLU A 417 13.32 -3.59 21.92
CA GLU A 417 14.70 -3.26 22.28
C GLU A 417 14.89 -1.80 22.75
N ASN A 418 13.90 -0.92 22.51
CA ASN A 418 14.00 0.50 22.86
C ASN A 418 13.28 0.80 24.17
N LYS A 419 14.07 0.96 25.27
CA LYS A 419 13.54 1.17 26.63
C LYS A 419 12.66 2.42 26.76
N ASP A 420 13.01 3.53 26.11
CA ASP A 420 12.28 4.79 26.23
C ASP A 420 10.89 4.67 25.58
N ILE A 421 10.84 4.09 24.38
CA ILE A 421 9.58 3.84 23.68
C ILE A 421 8.73 2.84 24.46
N LYS A 422 9.35 1.79 25.01
CA LYS A 422 8.66 0.78 25.83
C LYS A 422 7.98 1.42 27.04
N ASN A 423 8.63 2.31 27.76
CA ASN A 423 8.05 2.99 28.91
C ASN A 423 6.82 3.84 28.53
N ILE A 424 6.90 4.59 27.43
CA ILE A 424 5.76 5.37 26.90
C ILE A 424 4.58 4.44 26.60
N LEU A 425 4.83 3.35 25.89
CA LEU A 425 3.80 2.37 25.51
C LEU A 425 3.19 1.67 26.74
N GLU A 426 3.99 1.35 27.75
CA GLU A 426 3.52 0.77 29.00
C GLU A 426 2.59 1.70 29.77
N ASP A 427 2.92 2.99 29.85
CA ASP A 427 2.09 3.99 30.53
C ASP A 427 0.75 4.19 29.82
N GLN A 428 0.74 4.27 28.50
CA GLN A 428 -0.48 4.34 27.69
C GLN A 428 -1.35 3.09 27.86
N ARG A 429 -0.74 1.91 27.90
CA ARG A 429 -1.42 0.62 28.02
C ARG A 429 -2.06 0.39 29.40
N LYS A 430 -1.44 0.84 30.47
CA LYS A 430 -1.95 0.65 31.86
C LYS A 430 -3.38 1.15 32.01
N GLY A 431 -3.68 2.36 31.50
CA GLY A 431 -5.01 2.96 31.55
C GLY A 431 -6.06 2.13 30.78
N LEU A 432 -5.71 1.70 29.57
CA LEU A 432 -6.57 0.89 28.70
C LEU A 432 -6.82 -0.51 29.30
N LEU A 433 -5.78 -1.16 29.80
CA LEU A 433 -5.94 -2.47 30.43
C LEU A 433 -6.84 -2.42 31.67
N GLN A 434 -6.80 -1.33 32.44
CA GLN A 434 -7.68 -1.16 33.59
C GLN A 434 -9.14 -1.00 33.12
N GLU A 435 -9.39 -0.23 32.08
CA GLU A 435 -10.73 -0.05 31.50
C GLU A 435 -11.33 -1.37 31.00
N PHE A 436 -10.55 -2.17 30.27
CA PHE A 436 -11.02 -3.45 29.73
C PHE A 436 -11.04 -4.57 30.77
N SER A 437 -10.22 -4.52 31.82
CA SER A 437 -10.28 -5.49 32.92
C SER A 437 -11.52 -5.32 33.79
N ASP A 438 -12.03 -4.09 33.92
CA ASP A 438 -13.29 -3.83 34.64
C ASP A 438 -14.51 -4.43 33.89
N LEU A 439 -14.44 -4.54 32.56
CA LEU A 439 -15.43 -5.22 31.72
C LEU A 439 -15.40 -6.75 31.87
N SER A 440 -14.22 -7.33 32.08
CA SER A 440 -14.01 -8.78 32.07
C SER A 440 -14.08 -9.45 33.44
N LYS A 441 -14.31 -8.70 34.54
CA LYS A 441 -14.19 -9.20 35.91
C LYS A 441 -12.87 -9.96 36.18
N VAL A 442 -11.90 -9.84 35.27
CA VAL A 442 -10.58 -10.43 35.42
C VAL A 442 -9.86 -9.69 36.54
N ASN A 443 -9.59 -10.39 37.62
CA ASN A 443 -8.96 -9.89 38.82
C ASN A 443 -7.74 -9.01 38.44
N LYS A 444 -7.64 -7.77 38.95
CA LYS A 444 -6.49 -6.86 38.75
C LYS A 444 -5.14 -7.57 38.96
N GLU A 445 -5.10 -8.55 39.85
CA GLU A 445 -3.94 -9.42 40.09
C GLU A 445 -3.50 -10.25 38.88
N VAL A 446 -4.44 -10.70 38.04
CA VAL A 446 -4.10 -11.53 36.85
C VAL A 446 -3.51 -10.65 35.77
N SER A 447 -4.08 -9.45 35.54
CA SER A 447 -3.56 -8.49 34.58
C SER A 447 -2.16 -7.99 34.96
N CYS A 448 -1.93 -7.68 36.25
CA CYS A 448 -0.60 -7.31 36.77
C CYS A 448 0.38 -8.49 36.66
N LYS A 449 -0.03 -9.73 36.98
CA LYS A 449 0.82 -10.93 36.85
C LYS A 449 1.20 -11.25 35.41
N ILE A 450 0.29 -11.01 34.45
CA ILE A 450 0.60 -11.16 33.01
C ILE A 450 1.65 -10.14 32.58
N ILE A 451 1.50 -8.86 32.98
CA ILE A 451 2.45 -7.79 32.69
C ILE A 451 3.80 -8.06 33.37
N GLU A 452 3.79 -8.45 34.65
CA GLU A 452 5.02 -8.79 35.38
C GLU A 452 5.74 -10.01 34.82
N LYS A 453 4.99 -11.04 34.37
CA LYS A 453 5.56 -12.22 33.72
C LYS A 453 6.16 -11.86 32.36
N GLN A 454 5.49 -11.03 31.55
CA GLN A 454 6.01 -10.53 30.29
C GLN A 454 7.29 -9.70 30.46
N ASN A 455 7.35 -8.87 31.51
CA ASN A 455 8.55 -8.08 31.83
C ASN A 455 9.71 -8.97 32.33
N LYS A 456 9.43 -10.02 33.08
CA LYS A 456 10.46 -10.99 33.50
C LYS A 456 10.99 -11.80 32.33
N ASP A 457 10.14 -12.28 31.44
CA ASP A 457 10.53 -13.09 30.29
C ASP A 457 11.34 -12.26 29.26
N SER A 458 11.02 -10.98 29.09
CA SER A 458 11.81 -10.05 28.24
C SER A 458 13.18 -9.74 28.87
N HIS A 459 13.27 -9.70 30.20
CA HIS A 459 14.55 -9.48 30.91
C HIS A 459 15.46 -10.72 30.80
N PHE A 460 14.90 -11.92 30.86
CA PHE A 460 15.66 -13.17 30.69
C PHE A 460 16.21 -13.37 29.26
N ARG A 461 15.52 -12.85 28.22
CA ARG A 461 16.01 -12.90 26.84
C ARG A 461 17.17 -11.92 26.60
N GLY A 462 17.13 -10.73 27.22
CA GLY A 462 18.23 -9.75 27.16
C GLY A 462 19.54 -10.26 27.77
N VAL A 463 19.47 -11.13 28.77
CA VAL A 463 20.64 -11.72 29.44
C VAL A 463 21.25 -12.87 28.63
N ARG A 464 20.45 -13.63 27.88
CA ARG A 464 20.98 -14.73 27.02
C ARG A 464 21.74 -14.27 25.79
N ASN A 465 21.41 -13.10 25.24
CA ASN A 465 22.09 -12.54 24.08
C ASN A 465 23.40 -11.78 24.43
N SER A 466 23.68 -11.53 25.71
CA SER A 466 24.93 -10.91 26.15
C SER A 466 26.06 -11.94 26.39
N ASP A 467 25.77 -13.24 26.47
CA ASP A 467 26.76 -14.27 26.76
C ASP A 467 27.36 -14.94 25.51
N TYR A 468 26.96 -14.48 24.29
CA TYR A 468 27.56 -14.89 23.03
C TYR A 468 28.08 -13.67 22.25
N LYS A 469 29.17 -13.08 22.75
CA LYS A 469 30.08 -12.25 21.97
C LYS A 469 31.49 -12.76 22.14
#